data_8e237efac44fc58aab6183c93efa8d27
#
_entry.id   8e237efac44fc58aab6183c93efa8d27
#
_cell.length_a   1.000
_cell.length_b   1.000
_cell.length_c   1.000
_cell.angle_alpha   90.00
_cell.angle_beta   90.00
_cell.angle_gamma   90.00
#
_symmetry.space_group_name_H-M   'P 1'
#
loop_
_entity.id
_entity.type
_entity.pdbx_description
1 polymer ?
#
loop_
_entity_poly.entity_id
_entity_poly.type
_entity_poly.pdbx_seq_one_letter_code
_entity_poly.pdbx_strand_id
1 'polypeptide(L)'
;MRALTLGSARLAAPRPAGLRRMRDGLRRHPEWWVLALCAAAWLCLMQRSGGIGFATICRGGFAWRELGWPPAPDSGLPLMTAAMMLPLAAGPARYAAFHSLWRRRARAIAVFLCGYLGLWLAAAWLLDAASALWLSAVNNLSLSLAGAALAAAAWQLGPGKAAALAACHRGHALAPSGGAADRDCLLYGLQSGVACLRSCWLLMLLPGAGGHGLAVMLGVTALAAAERYRRPVAAVSAAALLGLALWQAMAA
;
A
#
# COMPACT_ATOMS: atom_id res chain seq x y z
N MET A 1 35.07 -60.82 16.80
CA MET A 1 34.43 -59.84 17.70
C MET A 1 34.16 -58.56 16.92
N ARG A 2 32.96 -58.33 16.49
CA ARG A 2 32.52 -57.05 15.83
C ARG A 2 31.72 -56.25 16.87
N ALA A 3 32.26 -55.14 17.30
CA ALA A 3 31.57 -54.21 18.19
C ALA A 3 30.50 -53.46 17.40
N LEU A 4 29.24 -53.65 17.75
CA LEU A 4 28.08 -52.91 17.28
C LEU A 4 28.09 -51.53 18.00
N THR A 5 28.47 -50.47 17.31
CA THR A 5 28.28 -49.10 17.78
C THR A 5 26.80 -48.73 17.65
N LEU A 6 26.06 -48.80 18.76
CA LEU A 6 24.70 -48.25 18.88
C LEU A 6 24.77 -46.73 18.76
N GLY A 7 24.43 -46.24 17.57
CA GLY A 7 24.23 -44.81 17.33
C GLY A 7 23.05 -44.31 18.18
N SER A 8 23.34 -43.47 19.18
CA SER A 8 22.34 -42.78 20.00
C SER A 8 21.48 -41.87 19.12
N ALA A 9 20.32 -42.38 18.64
CA ALA A 9 19.29 -41.56 18.06
C ALA A 9 18.79 -40.60 19.14
N ARG A 10 19.24 -39.34 19.09
CA ARG A 10 18.70 -38.26 19.92
C ARG A 10 17.23 -38.07 19.50
N LEU A 11 16.34 -38.63 20.29
CA LEU A 11 14.91 -38.36 20.20
C LEU A 11 14.70 -36.85 20.44
N ALA A 12 14.51 -36.10 19.37
CA ALA A 12 14.18 -34.68 19.47
C ALA A 12 12.83 -34.55 20.21
N ALA A 13 12.87 -33.93 21.41
CA ALA A 13 11.69 -33.70 22.21
C ALA A 13 10.55 -33.09 21.37
N PRO A 14 9.30 -33.55 21.55
CA PRO A 14 8.17 -33.03 20.80
C PRO A 14 7.98 -31.54 21.08
N ARG A 15 8.13 -30.71 20.04
CA ARG A 15 7.93 -29.26 20.16
C ARG A 15 6.50 -28.96 20.62
N PRO A 16 6.29 -27.97 21.52
CA PRO A 16 4.97 -27.63 22.05
C PRO A 16 3.98 -27.34 20.92
N ALA A 17 2.76 -27.84 21.05
CA ALA A 17 1.72 -27.76 20.00
C ALA A 17 1.42 -26.34 19.52
N GLY A 18 1.56 -25.32 20.39
CA GLY A 18 1.40 -23.92 20.05
C GLY A 18 2.43 -23.41 19.03
N LEU A 19 3.70 -23.79 19.20
CA LEU A 19 4.78 -23.42 18.26
C LEU A 19 4.59 -24.08 16.88
N ARG A 20 4.04 -25.29 16.83
CA ARG A 20 3.70 -25.95 15.55
C ARG A 20 2.59 -25.19 14.83
N ARG A 21 1.50 -24.85 15.52
CA ARG A 21 0.37 -24.09 14.93
C ARG A 21 0.82 -22.72 14.42
N MET A 22 1.63 -21.99 15.18
CA MET A 22 2.19 -20.68 14.77
C MET A 22 3.07 -20.81 13.54
N ARG A 23 3.97 -21.79 13.49
CA ARG A 23 4.84 -22.06 12.36
C ARG A 23 4.05 -22.48 11.10
N ASP A 24 2.98 -23.26 11.27
CA ASP A 24 2.12 -23.67 10.15
C ASP A 24 1.28 -22.49 9.65
N GLY A 25 0.84 -21.59 10.53
CA GLY A 25 0.21 -20.31 10.16
C GLY A 25 1.15 -19.43 9.34
N LEU A 26 2.38 -19.19 9.81
CA LEU A 26 3.40 -18.42 9.10
C LEU A 26 3.76 -19.02 7.73
N ARG A 27 3.69 -20.35 7.62
CA ARG A 27 3.91 -21.04 6.35
C ARG A 27 2.78 -20.85 5.35
N ARG A 28 1.54 -20.73 5.82
CA ARG A 28 0.35 -20.49 4.99
C ARG A 28 0.22 -19.04 4.54
N HIS A 29 0.82 -18.11 5.28
CA HIS A 29 0.80 -16.68 5.03
C HIS A 29 2.21 -16.10 4.90
N PRO A 30 2.94 -16.37 3.81
CA PRO A 30 4.31 -15.88 3.64
C PRO A 30 4.41 -14.35 3.60
N GLU A 31 3.28 -13.68 3.34
CA GLU A 31 3.13 -12.21 3.27
C GLU A 31 2.98 -11.53 4.64
N TRP A 32 2.97 -12.25 5.76
CA TRP A 32 2.72 -11.69 7.09
C TRP A 32 3.65 -10.52 7.45
N TRP A 33 4.92 -10.60 7.04
CA TRP A 33 5.89 -9.55 7.31
C TRP A 33 5.64 -8.27 6.50
N VAL A 34 4.99 -8.35 5.33
CA VAL A 34 4.53 -7.18 4.55
C VAL A 34 3.47 -6.42 5.35
N LEU A 35 2.53 -7.13 5.96
CA LEU A 35 1.51 -6.54 6.83
C LEU A 35 2.12 -5.98 8.12
N ALA A 36 3.14 -6.64 8.67
CA ALA A 36 3.89 -6.14 9.83
C ALA A 36 4.62 -4.83 9.50
N LEU A 37 5.27 -4.74 8.33
CA LEU A 37 5.89 -3.50 7.84
C LEU A 37 4.84 -2.40 7.61
N CYS A 38 3.67 -2.75 7.09
CA CYS A 38 2.55 -1.81 6.95
C CYS A 38 2.13 -1.24 8.31
N ALA A 39 1.91 -2.11 9.30
CA ALA A 39 1.54 -1.70 10.66
C ALA A 39 2.63 -0.81 11.29
N ALA A 40 3.90 -1.17 11.15
CA ALA A 40 5.02 -0.37 11.62
C ALA A 40 5.06 1.02 10.95
N ALA A 41 4.83 1.08 9.63
CA ALA A 41 4.77 2.35 8.91
C ALA A 41 3.63 3.25 9.42
N TRP A 42 2.43 2.70 9.66
CA TRP A 42 1.33 3.45 10.25
C TRP A 42 1.64 3.93 11.68
N LEU A 43 2.24 3.08 12.52
CA LEU A 43 2.65 3.45 13.88
C LEU A 43 3.67 4.60 13.85
N CYS A 44 4.67 4.54 12.97
CA CYS A 44 5.64 5.63 12.79
C CYS A 44 4.97 6.94 12.33
N LEU A 45 4.00 6.87 11.42
CA LEU A 45 3.24 8.05 10.99
C LEU A 45 2.42 8.64 12.14
N MET A 46 1.74 7.81 12.93
CA MET A 46 0.98 8.24 14.11
C MET A 46 1.89 8.90 15.16
N GLN A 47 3.08 8.37 15.41
CA GLN A 47 4.05 8.98 16.32
C GLN A 47 4.55 10.34 15.83
N ARG A 48 4.85 10.46 14.53
CA ARG A 48 5.28 11.72 13.93
C ARG A 48 4.21 12.81 13.95
N SER A 49 2.93 12.43 13.87
CA SER A 49 1.81 13.37 13.93
C SER A 49 1.45 13.86 15.33
N GLY A 50 2.26 13.56 16.36
CA GLY A 50 2.05 14.05 17.73
C GLY A 50 0.95 13.34 18.53
N GLY A 51 0.57 12.12 18.12
CA GLY A 51 -0.44 11.29 18.79
C GLY A 51 -1.85 11.37 18.19
N ILE A 52 -2.72 10.47 18.65
CA ILE A 52 -4.11 10.29 18.14
C ILE A 52 -5.05 11.34 18.76
N GLY A 53 -4.73 12.60 18.70
CA GLY A 53 -5.68 13.66 19.01
C GLY A 53 -6.58 13.92 17.79
N PHE A 54 -7.91 13.84 17.96
CA PHE A 54 -8.87 14.12 16.87
C PHE A 54 -8.64 15.52 16.26
N ALA A 55 -8.20 16.49 17.09
CA ALA A 55 -7.82 17.83 16.65
C ALA A 55 -6.50 17.86 15.83
N THR A 56 -5.56 16.95 16.12
CA THR A 56 -4.29 16.82 15.37
C THR A 56 -4.52 16.13 14.03
N ILE A 57 -5.50 15.22 13.96
CA ILE A 57 -5.94 14.57 12.71
C ILE A 57 -6.51 15.62 11.74
N CYS A 58 -7.22 16.63 12.26
CA CYS A 58 -7.82 17.71 11.45
C CYS A 58 -6.89 18.90 11.20
N ARG A 59 -5.87 19.12 12.05
CA ARG A 59 -4.92 20.24 11.97
C ARG A 59 -3.53 19.85 11.48
N GLY A 60 -3.23 18.58 11.35
CA GLY A 60 -1.92 18.07 10.94
C GLY A 60 -1.65 18.26 9.46
N GLY A 61 -1.84 19.45 8.95
CA GLY A 61 -1.22 19.86 7.71
C GLY A 61 0.29 19.82 7.93
N PHE A 62 0.99 18.91 7.26
CA PHE A 62 2.41 19.11 6.99
C PHE A 62 2.53 20.52 6.41
N ALA A 63 3.30 21.38 7.05
CA ALA A 63 3.52 22.75 6.58
C ALA A 63 4.39 22.70 5.31
N TRP A 64 3.77 22.43 4.18
CA TRP A 64 4.41 22.39 2.86
C TRP A 64 5.10 23.71 2.49
N ARG A 65 4.76 24.80 3.20
CA ARG A 65 5.38 26.12 3.02
C ARG A 65 6.84 26.18 3.43
N GLU A 66 7.28 25.23 4.29
CA GLU A 66 8.68 25.18 4.76
C GLU A 66 9.53 24.20 3.97
N LEU A 67 8.92 23.31 3.16
CA LEU A 67 9.66 22.43 2.27
C LEU A 67 9.89 23.13 0.93
N GLY A 68 11.11 23.61 0.74
CA GLY A 68 11.57 24.07 -0.58
C GLY A 68 11.36 22.99 -1.65
N TRP A 69 10.95 23.39 -2.84
CA TRP A 69 10.88 22.52 -4.01
C TRP A 69 12.28 22.22 -4.55
N PRO A 70 12.64 20.95 -4.87
CA PRO A 70 11.87 19.71 -4.78
C PRO A 70 11.78 19.18 -3.33
N PRO A 71 10.71 18.41 -2.98
CA PRO A 71 10.54 17.90 -1.63
C PRO A 71 11.77 17.11 -1.20
N ALA A 72 12.33 17.45 -0.04
CA ALA A 72 13.50 16.78 0.49
C ALA A 72 13.23 15.28 0.68
N PRO A 73 14.23 14.40 0.52
CA PRO A 73 14.08 12.95 0.73
C PRO A 73 13.59 12.57 2.13
N ASP A 74 13.71 13.50 3.10
CA ASP A 74 13.25 13.33 4.49
C ASP A 74 11.75 13.64 4.71
N SER A 75 11.01 13.93 3.65
CA SER A 75 9.61 14.41 3.70
C SER A 75 8.59 13.43 4.29
N GLY A 76 8.98 12.23 4.69
CA GLY A 76 8.04 11.19 5.13
C GLY A 76 7.24 10.54 4.00
N LEU A 77 7.40 11.01 2.75
CA LEU A 77 6.73 10.48 1.57
C LEU A 77 6.95 8.96 1.37
N PRO A 78 8.18 8.42 1.53
CA PRO A 78 8.39 6.98 1.44
C PRO A 78 7.62 6.19 2.50
N LEU A 79 7.56 6.71 3.73
CA LEU A 79 6.84 6.07 4.82
C LEU A 79 5.33 6.09 4.58
N MET A 80 4.78 7.21 4.12
CA MET A 80 3.39 7.38 3.73
C MET A 80 3.03 6.42 2.59
N THR A 81 3.85 6.38 1.54
CA THR A 81 3.65 5.49 0.40
C THR A 81 3.67 4.03 0.84
N ALA A 82 4.61 3.63 1.70
CA ALA A 82 4.65 2.27 2.24
C ALA A 82 3.40 1.96 3.07
N ALA A 83 3.00 2.83 3.99
CA ALA A 83 1.82 2.63 4.83
C ALA A 83 0.54 2.43 4.01
N MET A 84 0.34 3.23 2.95
CA MET A 84 -0.87 3.17 2.12
C MET A 84 -0.84 2.03 1.10
N MET A 85 0.33 1.70 0.53
CA MET A 85 0.43 0.78 -0.60
C MET A 85 0.72 -0.68 -0.20
N LEU A 86 1.35 -0.94 0.95
CA LEU A 86 1.62 -2.32 1.39
C LEU A 86 0.38 -3.18 1.58
N PRO A 87 -0.76 -2.69 2.12
CA PRO A 87 -1.97 -3.49 2.21
C PRO A 87 -2.47 -3.95 0.84
N LEU A 88 -2.35 -3.07 -0.16
CA LEU A 88 -2.76 -3.35 -1.54
C LEU A 88 -1.80 -4.33 -2.24
N ALA A 89 -0.53 -4.35 -1.83
CA ALA A 89 0.49 -5.25 -2.35
C ALA A 89 0.41 -6.67 -1.78
N ALA A 90 -0.26 -6.88 -0.63
CA ALA A 90 -0.24 -8.15 0.10
C ALA A 90 -0.71 -9.36 -0.74
N GLY A 91 -1.81 -9.21 -1.48
CA GLY A 91 -2.33 -10.25 -2.37
C GLY A 91 -1.33 -10.66 -3.47
N PRO A 92 -0.88 -9.73 -4.32
CA PRO A 92 0.15 -10.00 -5.34
C PRO A 92 1.48 -10.51 -4.76
N ALA A 93 1.91 -10.00 -3.60
CA ALA A 93 3.12 -10.49 -2.92
C ALA A 93 2.97 -11.96 -2.51
N ARG A 94 1.80 -12.34 -2.01
CA ARG A 94 1.45 -13.74 -1.73
C ARG A 94 1.49 -14.61 -2.98
N TYR A 95 0.94 -14.11 -4.10
CA TYR A 95 1.00 -14.79 -5.39
C TYR A 95 2.44 -15.05 -5.81
N ALA A 96 3.33 -14.04 -5.78
CA ALA A 96 4.75 -14.18 -6.09
C ALA A 96 5.44 -15.22 -5.20
N ALA A 97 5.11 -15.25 -3.89
CA ALA A 97 5.66 -16.22 -2.96
C ALA A 97 5.29 -17.66 -3.30
N PHE A 98 4.02 -17.92 -3.67
CA PHE A 98 3.54 -19.28 -3.96
C PHE A 98 4.04 -19.82 -5.30
N HIS A 99 4.39 -18.95 -6.25
CA HIS A 99 4.99 -19.34 -7.54
C HIS A 99 6.52 -19.49 -7.48
N SER A 100 7.12 -19.21 -6.32
CA SER A 100 8.55 -19.37 -6.09
C SER A 100 8.85 -20.57 -5.19
N LEU A 101 10.07 -21.16 -5.34
CA LEU A 101 10.52 -22.22 -4.46
C LEU A 101 10.45 -21.79 -2.99
N TRP A 102 10.14 -22.73 -2.09
CA TRP A 102 9.95 -22.49 -0.65
C TRP A 102 11.06 -21.60 -0.03
N ARG A 103 12.32 -21.92 -0.32
CA ARG A 103 13.48 -21.18 0.23
C ARG A 103 13.60 -19.76 -0.30
N ARG A 104 12.96 -19.45 -1.43
CA ARG A 104 13.03 -18.16 -2.10
C ARG A 104 11.82 -17.26 -1.84
N ARG A 105 10.78 -17.71 -1.15
CA ARG A 105 9.53 -16.98 -0.96
C ARG A 105 9.73 -15.55 -0.45
N ALA A 106 10.56 -15.39 0.59
CA ALA A 106 10.87 -14.05 1.13
C ALA A 106 11.58 -13.16 0.10
N ARG A 107 12.55 -13.72 -0.65
CA ARG A 107 13.24 -13.01 -1.73
C ARG A 107 12.28 -12.63 -2.87
N ALA A 108 11.39 -13.53 -3.27
CA ALA A 108 10.40 -13.25 -4.31
C ALA A 108 9.48 -12.08 -3.91
N ILE A 109 8.99 -12.06 -2.67
CA ILE A 109 8.21 -10.94 -2.12
C ILE A 109 9.05 -9.66 -2.10
N ALA A 110 10.30 -9.71 -1.63
CA ALA A 110 11.16 -8.53 -1.54
C ALA A 110 11.42 -7.92 -2.93
N VAL A 111 11.75 -8.74 -3.92
CA VAL A 111 11.99 -8.29 -5.30
C VAL A 111 10.71 -7.75 -5.94
N PHE A 112 9.57 -8.41 -5.71
CA PHE A 112 8.26 -7.90 -6.13
C PHE A 112 7.98 -6.52 -5.51
N LEU A 113 8.21 -6.35 -4.20
CA LEU A 113 7.99 -5.08 -3.50
C LEU A 113 8.94 -3.98 -3.99
N CYS A 114 10.19 -4.31 -4.34
CA CYS A 114 11.11 -3.35 -4.95
C CYS A 114 10.52 -2.75 -6.24
N GLY A 115 9.98 -3.57 -7.13
CA GLY A 115 9.31 -3.09 -8.34
C GLY A 115 8.04 -2.30 -8.05
N TYR A 116 7.17 -2.84 -7.20
CA TYR A 116 5.89 -2.24 -6.85
C TYR A 116 6.05 -0.89 -6.12
N LEU A 117 6.82 -0.87 -5.03
CA LEU A 117 7.04 0.35 -4.24
C LEU A 117 7.95 1.36 -4.95
N GLY A 118 8.94 0.90 -5.73
CA GLY A 118 9.78 1.79 -6.53
C GLY A 118 8.96 2.61 -7.52
N LEU A 119 8.02 1.96 -8.23
CA LEU A 119 7.08 2.67 -9.11
C LEU A 119 6.17 3.63 -8.31
N TRP A 120 5.66 3.19 -7.16
CA TRP A 120 4.80 4.02 -6.32
C TRP A 120 5.52 5.21 -5.71
N LEU A 121 6.79 5.08 -5.33
CA LEU A 121 7.60 6.21 -4.85
C LEU A 121 7.78 7.27 -5.94
N ALA A 122 8.10 6.85 -7.17
CA ALA A 122 8.19 7.76 -8.30
C ALA A 122 6.83 8.45 -8.60
N ALA A 123 5.74 7.67 -8.60
CA ALA A 123 4.40 8.21 -8.82
C ALA A 123 3.95 9.13 -7.67
N ALA A 124 4.23 8.77 -6.41
CA ALA A 124 3.88 9.56 -5.25
C ALA A 124 4.56 10.92 -5.28
N TRP A 125 5.84 10.97 -5.67
CA TRP A 125 6.56 12.22 -5.84
C TRP A 125 5.91 13.14 -6.89
N LEU A 126 5.49 12.59 -8.03
CA LEU A 126 4.78 13.35 -9.08
C LEU A 126 3.39 13.81 -8.64
N LEU A 127 2.63 12.93 -7.96
CA LEU A 127 1.29 13.24 -7.46
C LEU A 127 1.34 14.29 -6.37
N ASP A 128 2.36 14.24 -5.53
CA ASP A 128 2.60 15.21 -4.48
C ASP A 128 2.89 16.59 -5.07
N ALA A 129 3.77 16.66 -6.06
CA ALA A 129 4.04 17.88 -6.82
C ALA A 129 2.76 18.43 -7.46
N ALA A 130 1.97 17.59 -8.11
CA ALA A 130 0.73 17.99 -8.74
C ALA A 130 -0.28 18.52 -7.72
N SER A 131 -0.40 17.88 -6.55
CA SER A 131 -1.30 18.33 -5.48
C SER A 131 -0.84 19.65 -4.84
N ALA A 132 0.47 19.88 -4.71
CA ALA A 132 1.01 21.15 -4.25
C ALA A 132 0.72 22.32 -5.21
N LEU A 133 0.88 22.07 -6.52
CA LEU A 133 0.51 23.05 -7.56
C LEU A 133 -0.99 23.33 -7.55
N TRP A 134 -1.81 22.29 -7.41
CA TRP A 134 -3.26 22.42 -7.31
C TRP A 134 -3.66 23.27 -6.08
N LEU A 135 -3.10 22.96 -4.91
CA LEU A 135 -3.38 23.68 -3.68
C LEU A 135 -2.93 25.15 -3.77
N SER A 136 -1.80 25.44 -4.40
CA SER A 136 -1.32 26.81 -4.60
C SER A 136 -2.23 27.61 -5.53
N ALA A 137 -2.82 26.98 -6.54
CA ALA A 137 -3.74 27.61 -7.48
C ALA A 137 -5.11 27.88 -6.84
N VAL A 138 -5.64 26.95 -6.04
CA VAL A 138 -6.93 27.10 -5.36
C VAL A 138 -6.82 27.98 -4.11
N ASN A 139 -5.68 27.99 -3.45
CA ASN A 139 -5.35 28.77 -2.24
C ASN A 139 -6.38 28.59 -1.08
N ASN A 140 -7.13 27.49 -1.10
CA ASN A 140 -8.08 27.10 -0.06
C ASN A 140 -8.06 25.57 0.10
N LEU A 141 -7.74 25.08 1.31
CA LEU A 141 -7.58 23.66 1.59
C LEU A 141 -8.88 22.88 1.41
N SER A 142 -10.01 23.43 1.89
CA SER A 142 -11.31 22.80 1.79
C SER A 142 -11.78 22.68 0.34
N LEU A 143 -11.64 23.73 -0.44
CA LEU A 143 -11.97 23.71 -1.88
C LEU A 143 -11.04 22.81 -2.67
N SER A 144 -9.76 22.76 -2.32
CA SER A 144 -8.78 21.86 -2.93
C SER A 144 -9.18 20.39 -2.71
N LEU A 145 -9.51 20.03 -1.48
CA LEU A 145 -9.95 18.68 -1.15
C LEU A 145 -11.31 18.34 -1.79
N ALA A 146 -12.24 19.30 -1.83
CA ALA A 146 -13.52 19.13 -2.50
C ALA A 146 -13.35 18.84 -3.99
N GLY A 147 -12.51 19.61 -4.68
CA GLY A 147 -12.21 19.42 -6.11
C GLY A 147 -11.55 18.07 -6.40
N ALA A 148 -10.56 17.68 -5.57
CA ALA A 148 -9.91 16.37 -5.68
C ALA A 148 -10.90 15.21 -5.42
N ALA A 149 -11.82 15.36 -4.45
CA ALA A 149 -12.84 14.37 -4.15
C ALA A 149 -13.87 14.24 -5.29
N LEU A 150 -14.28 15.34 -5.92
CA LEU A 150 -15.15 15.31 -7.09
C LEU A 150 -14.49 14.61 -8.28
N ALA A 151 -13.24 14.93 -8.57
CA ALA A 151 -12.48 14.28 -9.64
C ALA A 151 -12.33 12.77 -9.37
N ALA A 152 -12.03 12.39 -8.13
CA ALA A 152 -11.96 10.98 -7.72
C ALA A 152 -13.32 10.29 -7.86
N ALA A 153 -14.42 10.93 -7.47
CA ALA A 153 -15.78 10.38 -7.60
C ALA A 153 -16.15 10.13 -9.07
N ALA A 154 -15.86 11.08 -9.94
CA ALA A 154 -16.09 10.93 -11.39
C ALA A 154 -15.28 9.75 -11.96
N TRP A 155 -14.02 9.59 -11.54
CA TRP A 155 -13.17 8.47 -11.96
C TRP A 155 -13.72 7.11 -11.52
N GLN A 156 -14.33 7.05 -10.32
CA GLN A 156 -14.91 5.80 -9.79
C GLN A 156 -15.98 5.21 -10.70
N LEU A 157 -16.74 6.05 -11.37
CA LEU A 157 -17.83 5.64 -12.27
C LEU A 157 -17.35 5.36 -13.70
N GLY A 158 -16.08 5.68 -14.01
CA GLY A 158 -15.52 5.56 -15.33
C GLY A 158 -15.17 4.12 -15.74
N PRO A 159 -15.30 3.74 -17.03
CA PRO A 159 -14.91 2.41 -17.53
C PRO A 159 -13.42 2.16 -17.39
N GLY A 160 -12.58 3.20 -17.39
CA GLY A 160 -11.13 3.11 -17.16
C GLY A 160 -10.76 2.56 -15.79
N LYS A 161 -11.54 2.92 -14.76
CA LYS A 161 -11.39 2.39 -13.40
C LYS A 161 -11.67 0.89 -13.34
N ALA A 162 -12.78 0.45 -13.94
CA ALA A 162 -13.16 -0.96 -13.95
C ALA A 162 -12.10 -1.82 -14.68
N ALA A 163 -11.60 -1.35 -15.82
CA ALA A 163 -10.53 -2.02 -16.57
C ALA A 163 -9.22 -2.07 -15.78
N ALA A 164 -8.85 -1.00 -15.07
CA ALA A 164 -7.65 -0.96 -14.23
C ALA A 164 -7.77 -1.90 -13.03
N LEU A 165 -8.93 -1.97 -12.36
CA LEU A 165 -9.17 -2.93 -11.29
C LEU A 165 -9.12 -4.37 -11.78
N ALA A 166 -9.67 -4.68 -12.95
CA ALA A 166 -9.55 -6.00 -13.56
C ALA A 166 -8.09 -6.36 -13.86
N ALA A 167 -7.28 -5.39 -14.29
CA ALA A 167 -5.84 -5.58 -14.50
C ALA A 167 -5.07 -5.85 -13.20
N CYS A 168 -5.50 -5.28 -12.06
CA CYS A 168 -4.89 -5.55 -10.76
C CYS A 168 -5.01 -7.01 -10.30
N HIS A 169 -5.92 -7.79 -10.86
CA HIS A 169 -6.15 -9.20 -10.52
C HIS A 169 -5.51 -10.17 -11.52
N ARG A 170 -4.82 -9.66 -12.54
CA ARG A 170 -4.14 -10.53 -13.52
C ARG A 170 -2.89 -11.14 -12.90
N GLY A 171 -2.79 -12.47 -12.96
CA GLY A 171 -1.57 -13.18 -12.65
C GLY A 171 -0.53 -13.00 -13.76
N HIS A 172 0.73 -13.23 -13.42
CA HIS A 172 1.85 -13.26 -14.36
C HIS A 172 2.55 -14.61 -14.27
N ALA A 173 3.01 -15.14 -15.38
CA ALA A 173 3.82 -16.35 -15.36
C ALA A 173 5.17 -16.03 -14.71
N LEU A 174 5.51 -16.74 -13.64
CA LEU A 174 6.74 -16.52 -12.87
C LEU A 174 7.62 -17.77 -12.96
N ALA A 175 8.88 -17.60 -13.31
CA ALA A 175 9.85 -18.67 -13.21
C ALA A 175 10.07 -19.07 -11.75
N PRO A 176 10.19 -20.38 -11.42
CA PRO A 176 10.27 -20.85 -10.04
C PRO A 176 11.61 -20.59 -9.37
N SER A 177 12.72 -20.41 -10.15
CA SER A 177 14.08 -20.29 -9.62
C SER A 177 15.02 -19.55 -10.58
N GLY A 178 16.20 -19.23 -10.09
CA GLY A 178 17.26 -18.58 -10.89
C GLY A 178 17.09 -17.05 -10.99
N GLY A 179 17.90 -16.41 -11.81
CA GLY A 179 17.83 -14.97 -12.10
C GLY A 179 16.58 -14.58 -12.87
N ALA A 180 16.05 -15.48 -13.72
CA ALA A 180 14.79 -15.30 -14.41
C ALA A 180 13.64 -15.06 -13.43
N ALA A 181 13.58 -15.82 -12.33
CA ALA A 181 12.56 -15.65 -11.29
C ALA A 181 12.65 -14.28 -10.60
N ASP A 182 13.84 -13.73 -10.40
CA ASP A 182 13.97 -12.39 -9.80
C ASP A 182 13.49 -11.32 -10.79
N ARG A 183 13.88 -11.43 -12.05
CA ARG A 183 13.41 -10.55 -13.13
C ARG A 183 11.88 -10.59 -13.26
N ASP A 184 11.30 -11.78 -13.29
CA ASP A 184 9.85 -11.96 -13.42
C ASP A 184 9.11 -11.39 -12.20
N CYS A 185 9.63 -11.59 -10.98
CA CYS A 185 9.06 -10.99 -9.78
C CYS A 185 9.12 -9.45 -9.81
N LEU A 186 10.24 -8.87 -10.28
CA LEU A 186 10.39 -7.43 -10.43
C LEU A 186 9.39 -6.87 -11.46
N LEU A 187 9.31 -7.49 -12.64
CA LEU A 187 8.38 -7.10 -13.71
C LEU A 187 6.92 -7.23 -13.25
N TYR A 188 6.60 -8.30 -12.52
CA TYR A 188 5.27 -8.47 -11.93
C TYR A 188 4.97 -7.38 -10.90
N GLY A 189 5.96 -6.96 -10.10
CA GLY A 189 5.85 -5.84 -9.19
C GLY A 189 5.53 -4.54 -9.91
N LEU A 190 6.28 -4.22 -10.98
CA LEU A 190 6.05 -3.05 -11.82
C LEU A 190 4.67 -3.07 -12.48
N GLN A 191 4.27 -4.19 -13.10
CA GLN A 191 2.95 -4.34 -13.75
C GLN A 191 1.80 -4.19 -12.75
N SER A 192 1.91 -4.83 -11.58
CA SER A 192 0.93 -4.69 -10.49
C SER A 192 0.88 -3.25 -9.98
N GLY A 193 2.02 -2.58 -9.91
CA GLY A 193 2.13 -1.17 -9.54
C GLY A 193 1.44 -0.26 -10.55
N VAL A 194 1.67 -0.45 -11.86
CA VAL A 194 1.01 0.31 -12.93
C VAL A 194 -0.50 0.11 -12.90
N ALA A 195 -0.97 -1.12 -12.75
CA ALA A 195 -2.40 -1.42 -12.67
C ALA A 195 -3.03 -0.75 -11.43
N CYS A 196 -2.36 -0.83 -10.28
CA CYS A 196 -2.79 -0.18 -9.04
C CYS A 196 -2.79 1.36 -9.20
N LEU A 197 -1.74 1.94 -9.75
CA LEU A 197 -1.65 3.37 -10.01
C LEU A 197 -2.80 3.83 -10.91
N ARG A 198 -3.04 3.17 -12.03
CA ARG A 198 -4.16 3.49 -12.95
C ARG A 198 -5.52 3.38 -12.27
N SER A 199 -5.69 2.50 -11.28
CA SER A 199 -6.96 2.35 -10.58
C SER A 199 -7.20 3.41 -9.51
N CYS A 200 -6.16 3.92 -8.83
CA CYS A 200 -6.32 4.75 -7.64
C CYS A 200 -5.52 6.07 -7.63
N TRP A 201 -4.95 6.50 -8.76
CA TRP A 201 -4.14 7.73 -8.80
C TRP A 201 -4.90 8.99 -8.34
N LEU A 202 -6.19 9.12 -8.72
CA LEU A 202 -7.02 10.24 -8.27
C LEU A 202 -7.35 10.15 -6.76
N LEU A 203 -7.51 8.94 -6.22
CA LEU A 203 -7.65 8.76 -4.78
C LEU A 203 -6.38 9.18 -4.04
N MET A 204 -5.21 9.00 -4.65
CA MET A 204 -3.93 9.38 -4.06
C MET A 204 -3.63 10.89 -4.10
N LEU A 205 -4.40 11.66 -4.87
CA LEU A 205 -4.35 13.13 -4.79
C LEU A 205 -5.05 13.70 -3.55
N LEU A 206 -6.01 12.96 -2.96
CA LEU A 206 -6.75 13.45 -1.79
C LEU A 206 -5.85 13.72 -0.57
N PRO A 207 -4.91 12.83 -0.18
CA PRO A 207 -3.98 13.14 0.90
C PRO A 207 -3.20 14.44 0.66
N GLY A 208 -2.66 14.64 -0.53
CA GLY A 208 -1.95 15.88 -0.89
C GLY A 208 -2.86 17.11 -0.86
N ALA A 209 -4.02 17.04 -1.51
CA ALA A 209 -5.02 18.11 -1.52
C ALA A 209 -5.60 18.41 -0.12
N GLY A 210 -5.63 17.43 0.78
CA GLY A 210 -6.08 17.55 2.17
C GLY A 210 -4.97 17.79 3.18
N GLY A 211 -3.77 18.20 2.76
CA GLY A 211 -2.66 18.50 3.65
C GLY A 211 -2.09 17.29 4.39
N HIS A 212 -2.18 16.09 3.82
CA HIS A 212 -1.67 14.82 4.39
C HIS A 212 -2.24 14.44 5.76
N GLY A 213 -3.49 14.82 6.04
CA GLY A 213 -4.18 14.45 7.27
C GLY A 213 -4.31 12.94 7.41
N LEU A 214 -3.99 12.37 8.59
CA LEU A 214 -4.05 10.92 8.85
C LEU A 214 -5.43 10.32 8.55
N ALA A 215 -6.52 11.05 8.86
CA ALA A 215 -7.88 10.60 8.60
C ALA A 215 -8.15 10.40 7.10
N VAL A 216 -7.69 11.35 6.26
CA VAL A 216 -7.80 11.26 4.79
C VAL A 216 -6.98 10.09 4.27
N MET A 217 -5.74 9.93 4.74
CA MET A 217 -4.86 8.82 4.35
C MET A 217 -5.46 7.46 4.71
N LEU A 218 -5.99 7.30 5.93
CA LEU A 218 -6.65 6.08 6.39
C LEU A 218 -7.91 5.79 5.56
N GLY A 219 -8.75 6.81 5.35
CA GLY A 219 -9.98 6.70 4.56
C GLY A 219 -9.69 6.27 3.12
N VAL A 220 -8.73 6.91 2.46
CA VAL A 220 -8.29 6.58 1.09
C VAL A 220 -7.72 5.17 1.03
N THR A 221 -6.88 4.78 1.99
CA THR A 221 -6.31 3.43 2.05
C THR A 221 -7.39 2.37 2.23
N ALA A 222 -8.33 2.60 3.15
CA ALA A 222 -9.46 1.71 3.40
C ALA A 222 -10.35 1.57 2.17
N LEU A 223 -10.64 2.69 1.49
CA LEU A 223 -11.43 2.72 0.27
C LEU A 223 -10.76 1.94 -0.85
N ALA A 224 -9.48 2.22 -1.12
CA ALA A 224 -8.70 1.52 -2.14
C ALA A 224 -8.59 0.01 -1.85
N ALA A 225 -8.44 -0.39 -0.57
CA ALA A 225 -8.43 -1.78 -0.16
C ALA A 225 -9.82 -2.43 -0.34
N ALA A 226 -10.90 -1.74 0.02
CA ALA A 226 -12.26 -2.23 -0.19
C ALA A 226 -12.55 -2.50 -1.67
N GLU A 227 -12.17 -1.57 -2.55
CA GLU A 227 -12.33 -1.72 -4.00
C GLU A 227 -11.52 -2.89 -4.57
N ARG A 228 -10.33 -3.12 -4.02
CA ARG A 228 -9.48 -4.22 -4.47
C ARG A 228 -9.97 -5.58 -4.01
N TYR A 229 -10.47 -5.69 -2.79
CA TYR A 229 -10.79 -6.99 -2.17
C TYR A 229 -12.28 -7.30 -2.12
N ARG A 230 -13.17 -6.31 -2.26
CA ARG A 230 -14.63 -6.46 -2.20
C ARG A 230 -15.29 -5.91 -3.46
N ARG A 231 -16.01 -6.72 -4.17
CA ARG A 231 -16.83 -6.30 -5.33
C ARG A 231 -18.30 -6.21 -4.92
N PRO A 232 -19.10 -5.30 -5.47
CA PRO A 232 -18.88 -4.05 -6.18
C PRO A 232 -19.04 -2.84 -5.24
N VAL A 233 -18.00 -2.03 -5.04
CA VAL A 233 -18.06 -0.87 -4.14
C VAL A 233 -17.95 0.48 -4.88
N ALA A 234 -17.82 0.49 -6.22
CA ALA A 234 -17.59 1.72 -6.97
C ALA A 234 -18.66 2.80 -6.73
N ALA A 235 -19.94 2.42 -6.69
CA ALA A 235 -21.03 3.36 -6.44
C ALA A 235 -20.97 3.88 -4.98
N VAL A 236 -20.67 3.02 -4.00
CA VAL A 236 -20.53 3.41 -2.60
C VAL A 236 -19.31 4.32 -2.42
N SER A 237 -18.21 4.00 -3.08
CA SER A 237 -16.99 4.82 -3.08
C SER A 237 -17.27 6.20 -3.69
N ALA A 238 -17.94 6.25 -4.82
CA ALA A 238 -18.32 7.51 -5.46
C ALA A 238 -19.25 8.34 -4.55
N ALA A 239 -20.26 7.72 -3.94
CA ALA A 239 -21.18 8.40 -3.02
C ALA A 239 -20.44 8.95 -1.78
N ALA A 240 -19.51 8.19 -1.19
CA ALA A 240 -18.70 8.65 -0.07
C ALA A 240 -17.81 9.85 -0.45
N LEU A 241 -17.20 9.83 -1.64
CA LEU A 241 -16.37 10.91 -2.14
C LEU A 241 -17.21 12.16 -2.46
N LEU A 242 -18.41 12.00 -3.03
CA LEU A 242 -19.36 13.11 -3.24
C LEU A 242 -19.79 13.72 -1.91
N GLY A 243 -20.11 12.90 -0.91
CA GLY A 243 -20.42 13.37 0.45
C GLY A 243 -19.28 14.16 1.07
N LEU A 244 -18.02 13.69 0.91
CA LEU A 244 -16.83 14.41 1.36
C LEU A 244 -16.69 15.75 0.62
N ALA A 245 -16.87 15.76 -0.70
CA ALA A 245 -16.76 16.98 -1.51
C ALA A 245 -17.78 18.03 -1.09
N LEU A 246 -19.05 17.64 -0.89
CA LEU A 246 -20.12 18.53 -0.44
C LEU A 246 -19.81 19.06 0.97
N TRP A 247 -19.43 18.18 1.89
CA TRP A 247 -19.03 18.58 3.24
C TRP A 247 -17.94 19.64 3.25
N GLN A 248 -16.87 19.43 2.45
CA GLN A 248 -15.74 20.35 2.38
C GLN A 248 -16.12 21.66 1.67
N ALA A 249 -16.99 21.62 0.66
CA ALA A 249 -17.49 22.82 0.00
C ALA A 249 -18.36 23.69 0.91
N MET A 250 -19.10 23.06 1.84
CA MET A 250 -19.92 23.79 2.84
C MET A 250 -19.07 24.36 3.99
N ALA A 251 -17.85 23.84 4.19
CA ALA A 251 -16.91 24.26 5.24
C ALA A 251 -15.89 25.32 4.73
N ALA A 252 -15.93 25.68 3.44
CA ALA A 252 -15.01 26.62 2.78
C ALA A 252 -15.47 28.06 2.92
#